data_1a17f0c13b5a9c2bc6175ec7ec4670f5
#
_entry.id   1a17f0c13b5a9c2bc6175ec7ec4670f5
#
_cell.length_a   1.000
_cell.length_b   1.000
_cell.length_c   1.000
_cell.angle_alpha   90.00
_cell.angle_beta   90.00
_cell.angle_gamma   90.00
#
_symmetry.space_group_name_H-M   'P 1'
#
loop_
_entity.id
_entity.type
_entity.pdbx_description
1 polymer ?
#
loop_
_entity_poly.entity_id
_entity_poly.type
_entity_poly.pdbx_seq_one_letter_code
_entity_poly.pdbx_strand_id
1 'polypeptide(L)'
;MDQVILIGHSRAGRDIFEVAERLPDLGVDGLLAVAPALISPFSGELPDVPTSILIPQYDGDVSTLDGAKIYDDLENDPERTASTELIYLKGGNHAGFSTALVRPDPFADAESIAATMPAEKQRAFFSQYTKEFLQSVLEKQQTPFADTQELPDQYADCEILMQVDVPAKDLFSAVGADAQLTTEKAAADWVNASSTVDNTAGAFRLPGGFTTYDLLRIRWDEPDAEISFPCSADLSGYTNLQIDLAQDSSDERNGQQDQQVVVMLQDARGNRAAVTLPAGTPALRWQQGEIERIPMWEGEDFLQYSTFTPLGTVRIPLEDFQDVDLSAIREIRLVFPSDAGSIMLREIQAF
;
A
#
# COMPACT_ATOMS: atom_id res chain seq x y z
N MET A 1 5.13 -29.44 -17.12
CA MET A 1 3.85 -28.98 -16.57
C MET A 1 3.60 -27.64 -17.19
N ASP A 2 2.39 -27.40 -17.63
CA ASP A 2 2.04 -26.09 -18.19
C ASP A 2 1.93 -25.13 -17.02
N GLN A 3 2.58 -23.99 -17.11
CA GLN A 3 2.50 -22.93 -16.09
C GLN A 3 1.18 -22.18 -16.28
N VAL A 4 0.49 -21.88 -15.17
CA VAL A 4 -0.82 -21.26 -15.18
C VAL A 4 -0.81 -19.97 -14.38
N ILE A 5 -1.06 -18.86 -15.05
CA ILE A 5 -1.23 -17.55 -14.41
C ILE A 5 -2.64 -17.07 -14.71
N LEU A 6 -3.36 -16.64 -13.69
CA LEU A 6 -4.70 -16.11 -13.85
C LEU A 6 -4.67 -14.58 -13.84
N ILE A 7 -5.34 -13.98 -14.81
CA ILE A 7 -5.50 -12.52 -14.92
C ILE A 7 -6.97 -12.20 -14.96
N GLY A 8 -7.44 -11.34 -14.06
CA GLY A 8 -8.85 -10.97 -13.97
C GLY A 8 -9.04 -9.46 -13.80
N HIS A 9 -10.07 -8.91 -14.48
CA HIS A 9 -10.47 -7.51 -14.36
C HIS A 9 -11.86 -7.41 -13.71
N SER A 10 -12.04 -6.43 -12.83
CA SER A 10 -13.32 -6.18 -12.17
C SER A 10 -13.77 -7.39 -11.33
N ARG A 11 -14.97 -7.92 -11.53
CA ARG A 11 -15.44 -9.14 -10.86
C ARG A 11 -14.51 -10.33 -11.07
N ALA A 12 -14.01 -10.51 -12.30
CA ALA A 12 -13.05 -11.57 -12.58
C ALA A 12 -11.73 -11.37 -11.81
N GLY A 13 -11.37 -10.12 -11.46
CA GLY A 13 -10.22 -9.84 -10.59
C GLY A 13 -10.34 -10.44 -9.18
N ARG A 14 -11.55 -10.56 -8.66
CA ARG A 14 -11.83 -11.31 -7.43
C ARG A 14 -11.97 -12.82 -7.68
N ASP A 15 -12.64 -13.18 -8.78
CA ASP A 15 -12.97 -14.59 -9.06
C ASP A 15 -11.73 -15.45 -9.30
N ILE A 16 -10.61 -14.88 -9.78
CA ILE A 16 -9.36 -15.62 -9.98
C ILE A 16 -8.81 -16.23 -8.67
N PHE A 17 -9.01 -15.58 -7.53
CA PHE A 17 -8.64 -16.11 -6.21
C PHE A 17 -9.48 -17.35 -5.87
N GLU A 18 -10.81 -17.28 -6.06
CA GLU A 18 -11.67 -18.44 -5.83
C GLU A 18 -11.41 -19.60 -6.80
N VAL A 19 -11.05 -19.29 -8.04
CA VAL A 19 -10.66 -20.33 -9.02
C VAL A 19 -9.39 -21.04 -8.55
N ALA A 20 -8.38 -20.30 -8.10
CA ALA A 20 -7.12 -20.87 -7.62
C ALA A 20 -7.34 -21.73 -6.36
N GLU A 21 -8.17 -21.27 -5.41
CA GLU A 21 -8.51 -22.02 -4.19
C GLU A 21 -9.32 -23.29 -4.50
N ARG A 22 -10.38 -23.18 -5.32
CA ARG A 22 -11.30 -24.29 -5.57
C ARG A 22 -10.78 -25.34 -6.53
N LEU A 23 -9.80 -24.99 -7.33
CA LEU A 23 -9.20 -25.86 -8.35
C LEU A 23 -7.67 -26.04 -8.12
N PRO A 24 -7.25 -26.61 -6.97
CA PRO A 24 -5.84 -26.74 -6.64
C PRO A 24 -5.07 -27.59 -7.66
N ASP A 25 -5.75 -28.53 -8.32
CA ASP A 25 -5.15 -29.36 -9.38
C ASP A 25 -4.77 -28.55 -10.63
N LEU A 26 -5.27 -27.32 -10.76
CA LEU A 26 -4.90 -26.41 -11.84
C LEU A 26 -3.43 -25.96 -11.72
N GLY A 27 -2.88 -25.95 -10.50
CA GLY A 27 -1.50 -25.57 -10.24
C GLY A 27 -1.22 -24.12 -10.67
N VAL A 28 -1.98 -23.17 -10.10
CA VAL A 28 -1.80 -21.75 -10.40
C VAL A 28 -0.47 -21.25 -9.88
N ASP A 29 0.34 -20.63 -10.74
CA ASP A 29 1.67 -20.10 -10.42
C ASP A 29 1.66 -18.60 -10.06
N GLY A 30 0.58 -17.87 -10.36
CA GLY A 30 0.46 -16.44 -10.03
C GLY A 30 -0.89 -15.83 -10.38
N LEU A 31 -1.21 -14.71 -9.71
CA LEU A 31 -2.46 -13.97 -9.85
C LEU A 31 -2.23 -12.50 -10.17
N LEU A 32 -2.90 -11.98 -11.20
CA LEU A 32 -2.93 -10.56 -11.53
C LEU A 32 -4.38 -10.06 -11.50
N ALA A 33 -4.75 -9.36 -10.45
CA ALA A 33 -6.06 -8.78 -10.25
C ALA A 33 -6.06 -7.30 -10.68
N VAL A 34 -6.94 -6.92 -11.59
CA VAL A 34 -7.02 -5.57 -12.15
C VAL A 34 -8.34 -4.94 -11.77
N ALA A 35 -8.29 -3.83 -11.03
CA ALA A 35 -9.47 -3.16 -10.51
C ALA A 35 -10.51 -4.15 -9.93
N PRO A 36 -10.11 -5.06 -9.03
CA PRO A 36 -10.95 -6.15 -8.59
C PRO A 36 -12.14 -5.64 -7.79
N ALA A 37 -13.32 -6.26 -7.99
CA ALA A 37 -14.54 -5.94 -7.25
C ALA A 37 -14.85 -7.04 -6.23
N LEU A 38 -14.71 -6.71 -4.95
CA LEU A 38 -14.98 -7.62 -3.83
C LEU A 38 -16.48 -7.61 -3.47
N ILE A 39 -17.29 -8.33 -4.25
CA ILE A 39 -18.75 -8.37 -4.09
C ILE A 39 -19.16 -9.11 -2.79
N SER A 40 -18.32 -10.01 -2.32
CA SER A 40 -18.48 -10.76 -1.08
C SER A 40 -17.11 -11.15 -0.53
N PRO A 41 -16.94 -11.32 0.80
CA PRO A 41 -15.73 -11.87 1.38
C PRO A 41 -15.33 -13.19 0.72
N PHE A 42 -14.06 -13.52 0.74
CA PHE A 42 -13.59 -14.83 0.32
C PHE A 42 -14.15 -15.92 1.25
N SER A 43 -14.42 -17.09 0.67
CA SER A 43 -15.03 -18.21 1.41
C SER A 43 -14.01 -19.15 2.04
N GLY A 44 -12.73 -19.00 1.68
CA GLY A 44 -11.62 -19.86 2.09
C GLY A 44 -10.32 -19.08 2.21
N GLU A 45 -9.23 -19.81 2.29
CA GLU A 45 -7.87 -19.25 2.35
C GLU A 45 -7.47 -18.68 1.00
N LEU A 46 -6.76 -17.57 1.02
CA LEU A 46 -6.20 -16.99 -0.19
C LEU A 46 -4.98 -17.81 -0.64
N PRO A 47 -4.79 -18.03 -1.96
CA PRO A 47 -3.69 -18.86 -2.44
C PRO A 47 -2.32 -18.21 -2.19
N ASP A 48 -1.37 -18.99 -1.68
CA ASP A 48 0.03 -18.56 -1.46
C ASP A 48 0.83 -18.65 -2.77
N VAL A 49 0.57 -17.70 -3.68
CA VAL A 49 1.27 -17.54 -4.95
C VAL A 49 1.57 -16.07 -5.20
N PRO A 50 2.61 -15.73 -6.00
CA PRO A 50 2.90 -14.35 -6.38
C PRO A 50 1.66 -13.65 -6.90
N THR A 51 1.29 -12.56 -6.25
CA THR A 51 0.04 -11.85 -6.50
C THR A 51 0.30 -10.37 -6.76
N SER A 52 -0.25 -9.84 -7.84
CA SER A 52 -0.24 -8.40 -8.09
C SER A 52 -1.66 -7.87 -8.26
N ILE A 53 -1.91 -6.72 -7.66
CA ILE A 53 -3.20 -6.04 -7.64
C ILE A 53 -3.02 -4.64 -8.20
N LEU A 54 -3.72 -4.31 -9.28
CA LEU A 54 -3.72 -2.98 -9.87
C LEU A 54 -5.01 -2.26 -9.49
N ILE A 55 -4.93 -1.11 -8.84
CA ILE A 55 -6.07 -0.24 -8.55
C ILE A 55 -5.89 1.12 -9.22
N PRO A 56 -6.86 1.59 -9.99
CA PRO A 56 -6.78 2.91 -10.61
C PRO A 56 -7.29 4.00 -9.66
N GLN A 57 -6.68 5.18 -9.70
CA GLN A 57 -7.02 6.30 -8.81
C GLN A 57 -8.48 6.74 -8.91
N TYR A 58 -8.98 6.84 -10.12
CA TYR A 58 -10.34 7.31 -10.41
C TYR A 58 -11.25 6.17 -10.82
N ASP A 59 -11.27 5.10 -10.00
CA ASP A 59 -12.17 3.95 -10.24
C ASP A 59 -13.62 4.34 -9.91
N GLY A 60 -14.35 4.76 -10.92
CA GLY A 60 -15.76 5.11 -10.79
C GLY A 60 -16.73 3.94 -10.98
N ASP A 61 -16.24 2.69 -10.99
CA ASP A 61 -17.09 1.48 -10.98
C ASP A 61 -16.88 0.70 -9.66
N VAL A 62 -15.62 0.45 -9.27
CA VAL A 62 -15.26 -0.10 -7.96
C VAL A 62 -14.70 1.01 -7.08
N SER A 63 -15.56 1.98 -6.78
CA SER A 63 -15.21 3.19 -6.03
C SER A 63 -14.72 2.94 -4.60
N THR A 64 -14.99 1.76 -4.06
CA THR A 64 -14.50 1.30 -2.74
C THR A 64 -13.06 0.81 -2.77
N LEU A 65 -12.41 0.78 -3.94
CA LEU A 65 -11.03 0.36 -4.14
C LEU A 65 -10.73 -1.00 -3.50
N ASP A 66 -11.60 -1.96 -3.75
CA ASP A 66 -11.60 -3.28 -3.10
C ASP A 66 -10.28 -4.04 -3.21
N GLY A 67 -9.46 -3.72 -4.21
CA GLY A 67 -8.11 -4.28 -4.35
C GLY A 67 -7.20 -4.00 -3.15
N ALA A 68 -7.35 -2.85 -2.50
CA ALA A 68 -6.57 -2.55 -1.29
C ALA A 68 -6.92 -3.49 -0.13
N LYS A 69 -8.18 -3.92 -0.04
CA LYS A 69 -8.64 -4.87 0.98
C LYS A 69 -8.15 -6.28 0.71
N ILE A 70 -8.13 -6.68 -0.57
CA ILE A 70 -7.57 -7.97 -0.96
C ILE A 70 -6.08 -8.02 -0.62
N TYR A 71 -5.36 -6.92 -0.85
CA TYR A 71 -3.95 -6.80 -0.47
C TYR A 71 -3.77 -6.93 1.05
N ASP A 72 -4.57 -6.21 1.85
CA ASP A 72 -4.53 -6.27 3.31
C ASP A 72 -4.82 -7.68 3.85
N ASP A 73 -5.79 -8.39 3.25
CA ASP A 73 -6.09 -9.78 3.62
C ASP A 73 -4.90 -10.72 3.33
N LEU A 74 -4.15 -10.48 2.23
CA LEU A 74 -2.96 -11.26 1.87
C LEU A 74 -1.77 -10.93 2.78
N GLU A 75 -1.52 -9.65 3.05
CA GLU A 75 -0.44 -9.16 3.91
C GLU A 75 -0.61 -9.64 5.37
N ASN A 76 -1.84 -9.72 5.86
CA ASN A 76 -2.13 -10.17 7.22
C ASN A 76 -2.09 -11.70 7.39
N ASP A 77 -1.84 -12.48 6.37
CA ASP A 77 -1.67 -13.93 6.48
C ASP A 77 -0.25 -14.26 6.94
N PRO A 78 -0.05 -14.67 8.22
CA PRO A 78 1.28 -14.92 8.76
C PRO A 78 1.97 -16.16 8.18
N GLU A 79 1.24 -16.99 7.44
CA GLU A 79 1.78 -18.19 6.80
C GLU A 79 2.15 -17.93 5.32
N ARG A 80 1.85 -16.73 4.82
CA ARG A 80 2.16 -16.37 3.45
C ARG A 80 3.66 -16.27 3.21
N THR A 81 4.11 -16.89 2.11
CA THR A 81 5.52 -16.89 1.68
C THR A 81 5.71 -16.28 0.29
N ALA A 82 4.65 -16.10 -0.47
CA ALA A 82 4.70 -15.51 -1.78
C ALA A 82 4.62 -13.97 -1.71
N SER A 83 5.36 -13.30 -2.59
CA SER A 83 5.31 -11.83 -2.69
C SER A 83 3.96 -11.32 -3.18
N THR A 84 3.55 -10.18 -2.63
CA THR A 84 2.34 -9.46 -3.04
C THR A 84 2.68 -8.01 -3.40
N GLU A 85 2.06 -7.49 -4.45
CA GLU A 85 2.17 -6.08 -4.86
C GLU A 85 0.78 -5.46 -5.02
N LEU A 86 0.62 -4.26 -4.47
CA LEU A 86 -0.49 -3.37 -4.78
C LEU A 86 0.06 -2.16 -5.54
N ILE A 87 -0.43 -1.94 -6.75
CA ILE A 87 -0.05 -0.80 -7.57
C ILE A 87 -1.24 0.14 -7.71
N TYR A 88 -1.10 1.33 -7.15
CA TYR A 88 -2.04 2.41 -7.30
C TYR A 88 -1.64 3.27 -8.51
N LEU A 89 -2.44 3.17 -9.57
CA LEU A 89 -2.19 3.84 -10.84
C LEU A 89 -2.80 5.24 -10.84
N LYS A 90 -1.97 6.27 -10.73
CA LYS A 90 -2.39 7.67 -10.77
C LYS A 90 -3.04 8.02 -12.09
N GLY A 91 -4.16 8.72 -12.05
CA GLY A 91 -4.92 9.11 -13.22
C GLY A 91 -5.60 7.94 -13.96
N GLY A 92 -5.50 6.72 -13.47
CA GLY A 92 -6.20 5.56 -14.04
C GLY A 92 -7.68 5.55 -13.70
N ASN A 93 -8.50 4.84 -14.49
CA ASN A 93 -9.91 4.57 -14.21
C ASN A 93 -10.27 3.11 -14.55
N HIS A 94 -11.45 2.66 -14.13
CA HIS A 94 -11.87 1.27 -14.29
C HIS A 94 -11.94 0.84 -15.75
N ALA A 95 -12.63 1.63 -16.58
CA ALA A 95 -12.86 1.31 -18.00
C ALA A 95 -11.59 1.38 -18.85
N GLY A 96 -10.58 2.14 -18.43
CA GLY A 96 -9.35 2.38 -19.18
C GLY A 96 -8.49 1.14 -19.44
N PHE A 97 -8.66 0.08 -18.67
CA PHE A 97 -7.98 -1.20 -18.91
C PHE A 97 -8.59 -2.01 -20.07
N SER A 98 -9.80 -1.69 -20.48
CA SER A 98 -10.54 -2.46 -21.48
C SER A 98 -10.73 -1.69 -22.78
N THR A 99 -10.67 -2.39 -23.92
CA THR A 99 -11.06 -1.84 -25.22
C THR A 99 -12.57 -1.96 -25.51
N ALA A 100 -13.28 -2.76 -24.70
CA ALA A 100 -14.72 -2.97 -24.83
C ALA A 100 -15.56 -1.98 -24.04
N LEU A 101 -14.99 -1.39 -22.98
CA LEU A 101 -15.64 -0.38 -22.16
C LEU A 101 -15.32 1.02 -22.74
N VAL A 102 -16.24 1.55 -23.54
CA VAL A 102 -16.03 2.81 -24.29
C VAL A 102 -16.74 4.01 -23.67
N ARG A 103 -17.33 3.86 -22.50
CA ARG A 103 -18.03 4.92 -21.75
C ARG A 103 -17.30 5.23 -20.47
N PRO A 104 -17.44 6.45 -19.92
CA PRO A 104 -16.97 6.77 -18.56
C PRO A 104 -17.53 5.79 -17.54
N ASP A 105 -16.77 5.61 -16.46
CA ASP A 105 -17.20 4.79 -15.34
C ASP A 105 -18.52 5.31 -14.76
N PRO A 106 -19.44 4.44 -14.32
CA PRO A 106 -20.83 4.81 -14.01
C PRO A 106 -20.98 5.79 -12.85
N PHE A 107 -20.04 5.81 -11.91
CA PHE A 107 -20.07 6.66 -10.71
C PHE A 107 -18.96 7.72 -10.70
N ALA A 108 -18.24 7.90 -11.81
CA ALA A 108 -17.23 8.95 -11.91
C ALA A 108 -17.89 10.33 -12.04
N ASP A 109 -17.42 11.28 -11.26
CA ASP A 109 -17.79 12.69 -11.39
C ASP A 109 -17.07 13.37 -12.55
N ALA A 110 -17.45 14.62 -12.85
CA ALA A 110 -16.88 15.36 -13.96
C ALA A 110 -15.40 15.71 -13.76
N GLU A 111 -14.95 15.91 -12.51
CA GLU A 111 -13.58 16.24 -12.16
C GLU A 111 -12.69 15.00 -12.33
N SER A 112 -13.09 13.87 -11.77
CA SER A 112 -12.42 12.58 -11.94
C SER A 112 -12.29 12.20 -13.42
N ILE A 113 -13.38 12.36 -14.20
CA ILE A 113 -13.35 12.11 -15.65
C ILE A 113 -12.32 13.01 -16.36
N ALA A 114 -12.26 14.28 -15.98
CA ALA A 114 -11.33 15.24 -16.57
C ALA A 114 -9.86 14.96 -16.19
N ALA A 115 -9.64 14.36 -15.02
CA ALA A 115 -8.32 14.03 -14.49
C ALA A 115 -7.79 12.67 -14.97
N THR A 116 -8.63 11.84 -15.58
CA THR A 116 -8.18 10.52 -16.08
C THR A 116 -7.20 10.64 -17.23
N MET A 117 -6.20 9.77 -17.21
CA MET A 117 -5.25 9.66 -18.32
C MET A 117 -5.92 9.09 -19.59
N PRO A 118 -5.34 9.33 -20.80
CA PRO A 118 -5.81 8.67 -22.02
C PRO A 118 -5.82 7.15 -21.88
N ALA A 119 -6.91 6.50 -22.28
CA ALA A 119 -7.09 5.07 -22.15
C ALA A 119 -6.02 4.25 -22.91
N GLU A 120 -5.44 4.78 -23.98
CA GLU A 120 -4.33 4.16 -24.68
C GLU A 120 -3.08 4.09 -23.81
N LYS A 121 -2.82 5.15 -23.04
CA LYS A 121 -1.69 5.23 -22.11
C LYS A 121 -1.87 4.20 -20.98
N GLN A 122 -3.07 4.13 -20.40
CA GLN A 122 -3.39 3.15 -19.36
C GLN A 122 -3.24 1.71 -19.87
N ARG A 123 -3.71 1.41 -21.08
CA ARG A 123 -3.54 0.08 -21.70
C ARG A 123 -2.09 -0.24 -22.03
N ALA A 124 -1.30 0.74 -22.44
CA ALA A 124 0.15 0.56 -22.66
C ALA A 124 0.85 0.19 -21.35
N PHE A 125 0.56 0.91 -20.26
CA PHE A 125 1.01 0.57 -18.91
C PHE A 125 0.62 -0.87 -18.55
N PHE A 126 -0.66 -1.22 -18.68
CA PHE A 126 -1.17 -2.55 -18.33
C PHE A 126 -0.50 -3.66 -19.15
N SER A 127 -0.33 -3.44 -20.45
CA SER A 127 0.33 -4.41 -21.33
C SER A 127 1.80 -4.63 -20.96
N GLN A 128 2.53 -3.56 -20.64
CA GLN A 128 3.92 -3.65 -20.25
C GLN A 128 4.06 -4.32 -18.87
N TYR A 129 3.26 -3.91 -17.92
CA TYR A 129 3.28 -4.50 -16.57
C TYR A 129 2.89 -5.98 -16.60
N THR A 130 1.84 -6.34 -17.33
CA THR A 130 1.44 -7.75 -17.48
C THR A 130 2.56 -8.62 -18.03
N LYS A 131 3.29 -8.12 -19.03
CA LYS A 131 4.44 -8.84 -19.57
C LYS A 131 5.54 -9.05 -18.51
N GLU A 132 5.83 -8.03 -17.73
CA GLU A 132 6.85 -8.10 -16.70
C GLU A 132 6.44 -9.01 -15.55
N PHE A 133 5.16 -8.95 -15.15
CA PHE A 133 4.58 -9.86 -14.17
C PHE A 133 4.69 -11.32 -14.62
N LEU A 134 4.28 -11.62 -15.86
CA LEU A 134 4.40 -12.96 -16.42
C LEU A 134 5.87 -13.45 -16.39
N GLN A 135 6.81 -12.61 -16.82
CA GLN A 135 8.23 -12.95 -16.81
C GLN A 135 8.75 -13.21 -15.40
N SER A 136 8.43 -12.34 -14.45
CA SER A 136 8.89 -12.46 -13.07
C SER A 136 8.35 -13.73 -12.39
N VAL A 137 7.06 -14.00 -12.54
CA VAL A 137 6.45 -15.22 -11.98
C VAL A 137 7.06 -16.47 -12.60
N LEU A 138 7.19 -16.52 -13.92
CA LEU A 138 7.69 -17.70 -14.66
C LEU A 138 9.18 -17.95 -14.42
N GLU A 139 9.99 -16.91 -14.22
CA GLU A 139 11.44 -17.02 -14.08
C GLU A 139 11.89 -17.09 -12.61
N LYS A 140 11.22 -16.33 -11.73
CA LYS A 140 11.65 -16.11 -10.36
C LYS A 140 10.67 -16.58 -9.28
N GLN A 141 9.43 -16.92 -9.65
CA GLN A 141 8.33 -17.23 -8.73
C GLN A 141 8.02 -16.11 -7.72
N GLN A 142 8.11 -14.86 -8.18
CA GLN A 142 7.83 -13.66 -7.40
C GLN A 142 7.21 -12.55 -8.26
N THR A 143 6.72 -11.51 -7.62
CA THR A 143 6.21 -10.30 -8.31
C THR A 143 7.37 -9.45 -8.85
N PRO A 144 7.13 -8.55 -9.82
CA PRO A 144 8.19 -7.79 -10.49
C PRO A 144 9.11 -6.98 -9.57
N PHE A 145 8.56 -6.38 -8.53
CA PHE A 145 9.31 -5.46 -7.65
C PHE A 145 9.67 -6.06 -6.30
N ALA A 146 9.44 -7.39 -6.10
CA ALA A 146 9.68 -8.05 -4.83
C ALA A 146 11.10 -7.87 -4.30
N ASP A 147 12.12 -7.99 -5.17
CA ASP A 147 13.55 -7.89 -4.83
C ASP A 147 14.20 -6.55 -5.22
N THR A 148 13.39 -5.55 -5.60
CA THR A 148 13.89 -4.24 -6.02
C THR A 148 14.34 -3.40 -4.82
N GLN A 149 15.54 -2.84 -4.86
CA GLN A 149 16.08 -2.00 -3.77
C GLN A 149 15.34 -0.67 -3.63
N GLU A 150 14.97 -0.05 -4.75
CA GLU A 150 14.19 1.19 -4.78
C GLU A 150 12.92 0.96 -5.59
N LEU A 151 11.78 1.29 -5.01
CA LEU A 151 10.50 1.18 -5.70
C LEU A 151 10.30 2.39 -6.61
N PRO A 152 9.91 2.17 -7.89
CA PRO A 152 9.69 3.28 -8.80
C PRO A 152 8.42 4.06 -8.44
N ASP A 153 8.48 5.39 -8.61
CA ASP A 153 7.30 6.26 -8.59
C ASP A 153 6.70 6.49 -9.98
N GLN A 154 7.39 5.99 -11.01
CA GLN A 154 6.94 6.01 -12.40
C GLN A 154 7.24 4.69 -13.08
N TYR A 155 6.26 4.19 -13.84
CA TYR A 155 6.39 3.01 -14.64
C TYR A 155 5.62 3.17 -15.95
N ALA A 156 6.23 2.83 -17.10
CA ALA A 156 5.63 2.99 -18.43
C ALA A 156 5.02 4.39 -18.65
N ASP A 157 5.77 5.45 -18.29
CA ASP A 157 5.36 6.86 -18.33
C ASP A 157 4.14 7.22 -17.46
N CYS A 158 3.70 6.33 -16.57
CA CYS A 158 2.61 6.57 -15.63
C CYS A 158 3.15 6.73 -14.21
N GLU A 159 2.58 7.67 -13.46
CA GLU A 159 2.85 7.82 -12.03
C GLU A 159 2.14 6.69 -11.27
N ILE A 160 2.87 6.06 -10.36
CA ILE A 160 2.36 4.98 -9.52
C ILE A 160 2.74 5.19 -8.05
N LEU A 161 1.97 4.60 -7.16
CA LEU A 161 2.37 4.35 -5.78
C LEU A 161 2.22 2.86 -5.53
N MET A 162 3.15 2.28 -4.78
CA MET A 162 3.19 0.84 -4.57
C MET A 162 3.19 0.49 -3.08
N GLN A 163 2.50 -0.59 -2.76
CA GLN A 163 2.79 -1.41 -1.58
C GLN A 163 3.36 -2.74 -2.05
N VAL A 164 4.36 -3.23 -1.34
CA VAL A 164 5.02 -4.51 -1.66
C VAL A 164 5.22 -5.27 -0.38
N ASP A 165 4.61 -6.44 -0.30
CA ASP A 165 4.82 -7.40 0.77
C ASP A 165 5.70 -8.55 0.28
N VAL A 166 6.71 -8.89 1.06
CA VAL A 166 7.66 -9.97 0.82
C VAL A 166 7.95 -10.67 2.15
N PRO A 167 8.38 -11.93 2.13
CA PRO A 167 8.86 -12.58 3.34
C PRO A 167 9.96 -11.76 4.01
N ALA A 168 9.66 -11.18 5.15
CA ALA A 168 10.50 -10.20 5.82
C ALA A 168 10.55 -10.47 7.33
N LYS A 169 11.44 -9.78 8.01
CA LYS A 169 11.52 -9.75 9.47
C LYS A 169 10.80 -8.53 10.01
N ASP A 170 9.76 -8.74 10.78
CA ASP A 170 9.05 -7.68 11.45
C ASP A 170 9.92 -7.03 12.54
N LEU A 171 9.97 -5.71 12.50
CA LEU A 171 10.62 -4.86 13.50
C LEU A 171 9.59 -4.03 14.26
N PHE A 172 8.53 -3.64 13.58
CA PHE A 172 7.33 -3.01 14.12
C PHE A 172 6.13 -3.34 13.22
N SER A 173 4.99 -3.65 13.81
CA SER A 173 3.70 -3.74 13.12
C SER A 173 2.63 -3.03 13.92
N ALA A 174 1.75 -2.32 13.22
CA ALA A 174 0.56 -1.71 13.81
C ALA A 174 -0.55 -2.74 14.06
N VAL A 175 -0.45 -3.92 13.45
CA VAL A 175 -1.40 -5.01 13.66
C VAL A 175 -1.21 -5.57 15.07
N GLY A 176 -2.31 -5.57 15.86
CA GLY A 176 -2.28 -6.09 17.23
C GLY A 176 -1.87 -5.10 18.32
N ALA A 177 -1.48 -3.86 18.01
CA ALA A 177 -1.36 -2.69 18.89
C ALA A 177 -0.62 -2.86 20.24
N ASP A 178 0.29 -3.83 20.38
CA ASP A 178 1.02 -4.12 21.63
C ASP A 178 2.46 -3.58 21.67
N ALA A 179 2.88 -2.84 20.62
CA ALA A 179 4.25 -2.36 20.53
C ALA A 179 4.54 -1.30 21.58
N GLN A 180 5.64 -1.48 22.30
CA GLN A 180 6.19 -0.42 23.16
C GLN A 180 6.80 0.66 22.25
N LEU A 181 6.40 1.90 22.47
CA LEU A 181 6.96 3.05 21.76
C LEU A 181 7.16 4.21 22.74
N THR A 182 8.07 5.10 22.39
CA THR A 182 8.27 6.35 23.11
C THR A 182 8.21 7.52 22.14
N THR A 183 7.62 8.62 22.58
CA THR A 183 7.49 9.84 21.78
C THR A 183 8.16 11.01 22.47
N GLU A 184 8.79 11.89 21.69
CA GLU A 184 9.24 13.20 22.12
C GLU A 184 8.67 14.26 21.17
N LYS A 185 7.93 15.24 21.70
CA LYS A 185 7.22 16.28 20.93
C LYS A 185 6.20 15.75 19.89
N ALA A 186 5.97 14.45 19.85
CA ALA A 186 4.98 13.78 19.00
C ALA A 186 3.89 13.13 19.84
N ALA A 187 2.71 12.99 19.27
CA ALA A 187 1.63 12.17 19.79
C ALA A 187 1.39 10.99 18.85
N ALA A 188 1.19 9.81 19.41
CA ALA A 188 0.88 8.61 18.64
C ALA A 188 -0.41 7.98 19.17
N ASP A 189 -1.30 7.63 18.26
CA ASP A 189 -2.53 6.91 18.57
C ASP A 189 -2.83 5.82 17.53
N TRP A 190 -3.35 4.72 18.02
CA TRP A 190 -3.77 3.60 17.17
C TRP A 190 -5.09 3.95 16.53
N VAL A 191 -5.17 3.79 15.22
CA VAL A 191 -6.37 4.04 14.44
C VAL A 191 -6.68 2.84 13.57
N ASN A 192 -7.97 2.58 13.41
CA ASN A 192 -8.46 1.61 12.46
C ASN A 192 -9.03 2.37 11.28
N ALA A 193 -8.31 2.39 10.19
CA ALA A 193 -8.61 3.24 9.04
C ALA A 193 -8.74 2.43 7.76
N SER A 194 -9.46 2.96 6.79
CA SER A 194 -9.50 2.45 5.44
C SER A 194 -8.43 3.19 4.65
N SER A 195 -7.26 2.59 4.50
CA SER A 195 -6.06 3.32 4.05
C SER A 195 -5.74 4.46 5.04
N THR A 196 -5.49 5.69 4.58
CA THR A 196 -5.22 6.85 5.44
C THR A 196 -6.46 7.62 5.87
N VAL A 197 -7.65 7.17 5.51
CA VAL A 197 -8.89 7.83 5.89
C VAL A 197 -9.41 7.22 7.17
N ASP A 198 -9.44 8.03 8.23
CA ASP A 198 -9.95 7.61 9.54
C ASP A 198 -11.42 7.18 9.44
N ASN A 199 -11.69 5.94 9.81
CA ASN A 199 -13.02 5.36 9.82
C ASN A 199 -13.95 5.91 10.90
N THR A 200 -13.45 6.69 11.85
CA THR A 200 -14.26 7.28 12.93
C THR A 200 -15.27 8.29 12.43
N ALA A 201 -15.06 8.88 11.25
CA ALA A 201 -15.98 9.83 10.62
C ALA A 201 -17.20 9.19 9.94
N GLY A 202 -17.50 7.91 10.19
CA GLY A 202 -18.64 7.22 9.57
C GLY A 202 -18.32 6.67 8.19
N ALA A 203 -17.09 6.42 7.92
CA ALA A 203 -16.66 5.74 6.71
C ALA A 203 -17.43 4.42 6.55
N PHE A 204 -17.77 4.21 5.36
CA PHE A 204 -18.65 3.22 4.82
C PHE A 204 -18.36 1.79 5.31
N ARG A 205 -19.32 1.17 5.95
CA ARG A 205 -19.34 -0.26 6.17
C ARG A 205 -20.29 -0.89 5.16
N LEU A 206 -19.75 -1.48 4.11
CA LEU A 206 -20.58 -2.40 3.33
C LEU A 206 -21.05 -3.55 4.24
N PRO A 207 -22.27 -4.04 4.07
CA PRO A 207 -22.72 -5.27 4.71
C PRO A 207 -21.76 -6.39 4.27
N GLY A 208 -20.95 -6.93 5.19
CA GLY A 208 -20.00 -7.99 4.87
C GLY A 208 -18.59 -7.79 5.43
N GLY A 209 -18.35 -6.67 6.14
CA GLY A 209 -17.12 -6.49 6.89
C GLY A 209 -15.89 -6.32 5.99
N PHE A 210 -15.71 -5.12 5.45
CA PHE A 210 -14.43 -4.78 4.85
C PHE A 210 -13.37 -4.64 5.93
N THR A 211 -12.22 -5.24 5.69
CA THR A 211 -11.03 -5.09 6.51
C THR A 211 -10.64 -3.61 6.54
N THR A 212 -10.32 -3.13 7.71
CA THR A 212 -9.77 -1.80 7.91
C THR A 212 -8.34 -1.98 8.36
N TYR A 213 -7.44 -1.10 7.93
CA TYR A 213 -6.06 -1.14 8.38
C TYR A 213 -5.97 -0.78 9.86
N ASP A 214 -5.19 -1.54 10.60
CA ASP A 214 -4.64 -1.10 11.86
C ASP A 214 -3.40 -0.27 11.57
N LEU A 215 -3.44 1.01 11.93
CA LEU A 215 -2.37 1.97 11.67
C LEU A 215 -1.97 2.68 12.96
N LEU A 216 -0.71 3.09 13.03
CA LEU A 216 -0.24 4.04 14.02
C LEU A 216 -0.25 5.44 13.40
N ARG A 217 -1.14 6.32 13.86
CA ARG A 217 -1.14 7.71 13.50
C ARG A 217 -0.16 8.47 14.37
N ILE A 218 0.79 9.18 13.75
CA ILE A 218 1.82 9.96 14.43
C ILE A 218 1.62 11.41 14.04
N ARG A 219 1.48 12.30 15.04
CA ARG A 219 1.20 13.73 14.86
C ARG A 219 2.18 14.55 15.65
N TRP A 220 2.58 15.71 15.11
CA TRP A 220 3.46 16.67 15.76
C TRP A 220 3.08 18.11 15.44
N ASP A 221 3.43 19.03 16.33
CA ASP A 221 3.18 20.46 16.23
C ASP A 221 4.48 21.27 16.49
N GLU A 222 5.63 20.63 16.51
CA GLU A 222 6.96 21.23 16.69
C GLU A 222 7.99 20.48 15.85
N PRO A 223 9.02 21.16 15.30
CA PRO A 223 10.07 20.52 14.56
C PRO A 223 10.92 19.58 15.43
N ASP A 224 11.58 18.65 14.78
CA ASP A 224 12.40 17.61 15.41
C ASP A 224 11.61 16.79 16.45
N ALA A 225 10.33 16.60 16.21
CA ALA A 225 9.53 15.62 16.93
C ALA A 225 9.97 14.20 16.55
N GLU A 226 9.91 13.27 17.49
CA GLU A 226 10.39 11.91 17.24
C GLU A 226 9.52 10.83 17.87
N ILE A 227 9.57 9.66 17.27
CA ILE A 227 9.01 8.42 17.80
C ILE A 227 10.06 7.32 17.70
N SER A 228 10.20 6.54 18.78
CA SER A 228 11.15 5.44 18.87
C SER A 228 10.44 4.11 19.05
N PHE A 229 10.91 3.13 18.30
CA PHE A 229 10.48 1.72 18.31
C PHE A 229 11.63 0.88 18.87
N PRO A 230 11.60 0.50 20.16
CA PRO A 230 12.57 -0.40 20.73
C PRO A 230 12.51 -1.77 20.04
N CYS A 231 13.64 -2.25 19.58
CA CYS A 231 13.74 -3.57 18.97
C CYS A 231 15.04 -4.26 19.44
N SER A 232 15.16 -5.55 19.15
CA SER A 232 16.40 -6.30 19.35
C SER A 232 16.60 -7.17 18.14
N ALA A 233 17.35 -6.66 17.16
CA ALA A 233 17.44 -7.29 15.87
C ALA A 233 18.89 -7.41 15.37
N ASP A 234 19.19 -8.53 14.74
CA ASP A 234 20.30 -8.70 13.83
C ASP A 234 19.78 -8.46 12.41
N LEU A 235 20.27 -7.42 11.78
CA LEU A 235 19.92 -7.01 10.42
C LEU A 235 21.06 -7.27 9.42
N SER A 236 22.17 -7.88 9.86
CA SER A 236 23.35 -8.10 9.02
C SER A 236 23.12 -9.06 7.83
N GLY A 237 22.04 -9.84 7.88
CA GLY A 237 21.65 -10.76 6.81
C GLY A 237 20.60 -10.21 5.84
N TYR A 238 20.16 -8.96 6.02
CA TYR A 238 19.14 -8.30 5.21
C TYR A 238 19.76 -7.21 4.34
N THR A 239 19.06 -6.84 3.29
CA THR A 239 19.55 -5.82 2.33
C THR A 239 18.87 -4.48 2.50
N ASN A 240 17.60 -4.47 2.91
CA ASN A 240 16.80 -3.25 3.02
C ASN A 240 16.02 -3.18 4.33
N LEU A 241 15.80 -1.95 4.78
CA LEU A 241 14.70 -1.61 5.67
C LEU A 241 13.51 -1.22 4.81
N GLN A 242 12.34 -1.79 5.08
CA GLN A 242 11.08 -1.49 4.41
C GLN A 242 10.12 -0.84 5.38
N ILE A 243 9.42 0.20 4.96
CA ILE A 243 8.48 0.95 5.79
C ILE A 243 7.21 1.20 4.98
N ASP A 244 6.07 0.75 5.48
CA ASP A 244 4.78 1.02 4.90
C ASP A 244 4.09 2.16 5.64
N LEU A 245 3.94 3.27 4.94
CA LEU A 245 3.43 4.50 5.52
C LEU A 245 2.68 5.34 4.49
N ALA A 246 1.96 6.34 4.98
CA ALA A 246 1.41 7.40 4.16
C ALA A 246 1.34 8.70 4.94
N GLN A 247 1.28 9.81 4.22
CA GLN A 247 0.88 11.07 4.83
C GLN A 247 -0.62 11.03 5.16
N ASP A 248 -1.00 11.48 6.36
CA ASP A 248 -2.42 11.60 6.72
C ASP A 248 -3.04 12.80 6.01
N SER A 249 -3.68 12.57 4.88
CA SER A 249 -4.29 13.62 4.07
C SER A 249 -5.50 14.30 4.74
N SER A 250 -6.05 13.70 5.78
CA SER A 250 -7.17 14.24 6.55
C SER A 250 -6.74 15.22 7.66
N ASP A 251 -5.47 15.26 8.00
CA ASP A 251 -4.96 16.11 9.09
C ASP A 251 -4.48 17.48 8.58
N GLU A 252 -5.08 18.54 9.11
CA GLU A 252 -4.76 19.93 8.75
C GLU A 252 -3.29 20.32 9.02
N ARG A 253 -2.58 19.59 9.91
CA ARG A 253 -1.16 19.82 10.22
C ARG A 253 -0.27 19.70 9.00
N ASN A 254 -0.67 18.88 8.04
CA ASN A 254 0.09 18.68 6.81
C ASN A 254 0.08 19.89 5.88
N GLY A 255 -0.89 20.82 6.04
CA GLY A 255 -0.92 22.09 5.31
C GLY A 255 -0.88 21.94 3.78
N GLN A 256 -1.32 20.80 3.25
CA GLN A 256 -1.23 20.43 1.83
C GLN A 256 0.22 20.43 1.30
N GLN A 257 1.18 20.05 2.11
CA GLN A 257 2.59 19.98 1.75
C GLN A 257 3.14 18.56 1.95
N ASP A 258 4.10 18.20 1.13
CA ASP A 258 4.83 16.95 1.28
C ASP A 258 5.58 16.92 2.62
N GLN A 259 5.58 15.77 3.26
CA GLN A 259 6.32 15.57 4.51
C GLN A 259 7.71 14.97 4.25
N GLN A 260 8.58 15.16 5.23
CA GLN A 260 9.93 14.60 5.27
C GLN A 260 10.09 13.79 6.56
N VAL A 261 10.75 12.64 6.46
CA VAL A 261 11.03 11.78 7.61
C VAL A 261 12.51 11.42 7.62
N VAL A 262 13.15 11.48 8.79
CA VAL A 262 14.49 10.93 9.00
C VAL A 262 14.35 9.60 9.73
N VAL A 263 14.85 8.54 9.12
CA VAL A 263 14.89 7.20 9.71
C VAL A 263 16.24 6.99 10.33
N MET A 264 16.29 6.64 11.62
CA MET A 264 17.53 6.44 12.37
C MET A 264 17.58 5.04 12.98
N LEU A 265 18.71 4.38 12.86
CA LEU A 265 19.03 3.14 13.55
C LEU A 265 20.01 3.42 14.70
N GLN A 266 19.81 2.75 15.83
CA GLN A 266 20.75 2.78 16.96
C GLN A 266 21.15 1.36 17.34
N ASP A 267 22.45 1.12 17.48
CA ASP A 267 23.00 -0.17 17.91
C ASP A 267 23.12 -0.31 19.44
N ALA A 268 23.52 -1.51 19.90
CA ALA A 268 23.70 -1.81 21.31
C ALA A 268 24.84 -1.02 22.00
N ARG A 269 25.72 -0.39 21.25
CA ARG A 269 26.80 0.47 21.75
C ARG A 269 26.38 1.94 21.80
N GLY A 270 25.19 2.26 21.29
CA GLY A 270 24.67 3.63 21.19
C GLY A 270 25.14 4.40 19.96
N ASN A 271 25.83 3.75 19.00
CA ASN A 271 26.11 4.38 17.72
C ASN A 271 24.80 4.56 16.94
N ARG A 272 24.74 5.64 16.14
CA ARG A 272 23.56 6.02 15.40
C ARG A 272 23.90 6.31 13.96
N ALA A 273 23.05 5.86 13.05
CA ALA A 273 23.09 6.22 11.64
C ALA A 273 21.68 6.65 11.21
N ALA A 274 21.60 7.59 10.27
CA ALA A 274 20.33 8.16 9.84
C ALA A 274 20.29 8.34 8.32
N VAL A 275 19.15 8.04 7.75
CA VAL A 275 18.82 8.27 6.33
C VAL A 275 17.58 9.16 6.24
N THR A 276 17.61 10.14 5.37
CA THR A 276 16.49 11.06 5.16
C THR A 276 15.64 10.61 3.99
N LEU A 277 14.36 10.42 4.23
CA LEU A 277 13.32 10.32 3.22
C LEU A 277 12.89 11.74 2.87
N PRO A 278 13.26 12.28 1.69
CA PRO A 278 13.00 13.68 1.36
C PRO A 278 11.50 13.94 1.12
N ALA A 279 11.12 15.19 1.22
CA ALA A 279 9.87 15.65 0.66
C ALA A 279 9.77 15.24 -0.82
N GLY A 280 8.64 14.72 -1.25
CA GLY A 280 8.46 14.15 -2.59
C GLY A 280 8.70 12.65 -2.67
N THR A 281 9.14 11.98 -1.58
CA THR A 281 9.02 10.51 -1.47
C THR A 281 7.56 10.11 -1.71
N PRO A 282 7.24 9.15 -2.60
CA PRO A 282 5.87 8.88 -3.04
C PRO A 282 4.86 8.71 -1.90
N ALA A 283 5.21 7.96 -0.86
CA ALA A 283 4.38 7.74 0.31
C ALA A 283 4.21 8.98 1.22
N LEU A 284 5.07 9.99 1.07
CA LEU A 284 5.07 11.23 1.86
C LEU A 284 4.57 12.45 1.07
N ARG A 285 4.17 12.27 -0.19
CA ARG A 285 3.54 13.34 -0.99
C ARG A 285 2.15 13.62 -0.48
N TRP A 286 1.83 14.90 -0.39
CA TRP A 286 0.47 15.29 -0.06
C TRP A 286 -0.48 14.91 -1.21
N GLN A 287 -1.61 14.34 -0.85
CA GLN A 287 -2.68 14.00 -1.77
C GLN A 287 -4.00 14.39 -1.12
N GLN A 288 -4.87 14.99 -1.89
CA GLN A 288 -6.21 15.27 -1.40
C GLN A 288 -6.97 13.95 -1.24
N GLY A 289 -7.31 13.63 0.01
CA GLY A 289 -8.23 12.53 0.31
C GLY A 289 -9.64 13.09 0.43
N GLU A 290 -10.55 12.71 -0.45
CA GLU A 290 -11.95 13.09 -0.39
C GLU A 290 -12.85 11.87 -0.34
N ILE A 291 -13.91 11.99 0.46
CA ILE A 291 -14.98 11.00 0.50
C ILE A 291 -16.21 11.67 -0.09
N GLU A 292 -16.66 11.18 -1.24
CA GLU A 292 -17.92 11.62 -1.83
C GLU A 292 -19.07 10.72 -1.37
N ARG A 293 -20.21 11.36 -1.12
CA ARG A 293 -21.46 10.64 -0.88
C ARG A 293 -22.17 10.41 -2.21
N ILE A 294 -22.41 9.14 -2.51
CA ILE A 294 -23.18 8.75 -3.68
C ILE A 294 -24.53 8.24 -3.21
N PRO A 295 -25.63 8.87 -3.62
CA PRO A 295 -26.96 8.32 -3.41
C PRO A 295 -27.13 7.07 -4.30
N MET A 296 -27.16 5.87 -3.72
CA MET A 296 -27.38 4.63 -4.47
C MET A 296 -28.85 4.22 -4.55
N TRP A 297 -29.65 4.55 -3.52
CA TRP A 297 -31.08 4.36 -3.47
C TRP A 297 -31.76 5.51 -2.75
N GLU A 298 -33.05 5.74 -2.98
CA GLU A 298 -33.79 6.77 -2.24
C GLU A 298 -33.62 6.60 -0.73
N GLY A 299 -32.88 7.50 -0.08
CA GLY A 299 -32.67 7.56 1.36
C GLY A 299 -31.41 6.90 1.89
N GLU A 300 -30.55 6.32 1.04
CA GLU A 300 -29.27 5.77 1.46
C GLU A 300 -28.13 6.45 0.71
N ASP A 301 -27.23 7.05 1.47
CA ASP A 301 -25.96 7.61 0.96
C ASP A 301 -24.87 6.57 1.10
N PHE A 302 -24.20 6.24 0.00
CA PHE A 302 -22.95 5.53 0.03
C PHE A 302 -21.78 6.52 -0.01
N LEU A 303 -20.71 6.21 0.73
CA LEU A 303 -19.48 6.99 0.66
C LEU A 303 -18.60 6.41 -0.45
N GLN A 304 -18.15 7.27 -1.33
CA GLN A 304 -17.17 6.94 -2.35
C GLN A 304 -15.90 7.73 -2.06
N TYR A 305 -14.77 7.08 -2.21
CA TYR A 305 -13.48 7.77 -2.22
C TYR A 305 -13.24 8.30 -3.64
N SER A 306 -13.31 9.61 -3.83
CA SER A 306 -12.97 10.22 -5.11
C SER A 306 -11.47 10.33 -5.31
N THR A 307 -10.77 10.68 -4.22
CA THR A 307 -9.32 10.60 -4.13
C THR A 307 -8.96 10.04 -2.77
N PHE A 308 -8.15 9.03 -2.76
CA PHE A 308 -7.78 8.35 -1.55
C PHE A 308 -6.24 8.24 -1.49
N THR A 309 -5.68 8.35 -0.32
CA THR A 309 -4.24 8.24 -0.14
C THR A 309 -3.90 6.84 0.32
N PRO A 310 -3.48 5.93 -0.57
CA PRO A 310 -3.05 4.60 -0.17
C PRO A 310 -1.74 4.68 0.61
N LEU A 311 -1.46 3.66 1.38
CA LEU A 311 -0.12 3.45 1.90
C LEU A 311 0.87 3.25 0.74
N GLY A 312 2.12 3.60 0.98
CA GLY A 312 3.20 3.32 0.07
C GLY A 312 4.37 2.69 0.81
N THR A 313 4.97 1.69 0.19
CA THR A 313 6.20 1.07 0.68
C THR A 313 7.39 1.96 0.33
N VAL A 314 8.23 2.23 1.32
CA VAL A 314 9.52 2.90 1.14
C VAL A 314 10.62 1.91 1.52
N ARG A 315 11.63 1.77 0.67
CA ARG A 315 12.79 0.93 0.90
C ARG A 315 14.04 1.76 1.07
N ILE A 316 14.84 1.42 2.07
CA ILE A 316 16.10 2.08 2.40
C ILE A 316 17.17 0.99 2.43
N PRO A 317 18.18 1.06 1.55
CA PRO A 317 19.32 0.13 1.62
C PRO A 317 19.97 0.17 3.00
N LEU A 318 20.16 -0.97 3.64
CA LEU A 318 20.80 -1.03 4.96
C LEU A 318 22.26 -0.57 4.92
N GLU A 319 22.91 -0.63 3.76
CA GLU A 319 24.26 -0.11 3.54
C GLU A 319 24.34 1.42 3.68
N ASP A 320 23.24 2.15 3.57
CA ASP A 320 23.19 3.60 3.77
C ASP A 320 23.26 4.00 5.25
N PHE A 321 23.00 3.09 6.16
CA PHE A 321 23.17 3.29 7.61
C PHE A 321 24.61 3.01 8.02
N GLN A 322 25.51 3.94 7.68
CA GLN A 322 26.93 3.83 8.01
C GLN A 322 27.20 4.03 9.51
N ASP A 323 28.30 3.46 10.00
CA ASP A 323 28.78 3.64 11.37
C ASP A 323 27.86 3.03 12.48
N VAL A 324 26.92 2.17 12.12
CA VAL A 324 26.07 1.40 13.05
C VAL A 324 26.33 -0.10 12.89
N ASP A 325 26.31 -0.83 14.01
CA ASP A 325 26.46 -2.30 13.99
C ASP A 325 25.13 -2.96 13.70
N LEU A 326 24.86 -3.28 12.43
CA LEU A 326 23.61 -3.92 11.98
C LEU A 326 23.34 -5.27 12.65
N SER A 327 24.36 -5.95 13.20
CA SER A 327 24.15 -7.21 13.93
C SER A 327 23.53 -7.04 15.32
N ALA A 328 23.40 -5.81 15.80
CA ALA A 328 23.00 -5.54 17.18
C ALA A 328 22.10 -4.30 17.34
N ILE A 329 21.16 -4.12 16.44
CA ILE A 329 20.20 -2.99 16.47
C ILE A 329 19.31 -3.09 17.72
N ARG A 330 19.08 -1.93 18.37
CA ARG A 330 18.27 -1.79 19.58
C ARG A 330 17.08 -0.86 19.45
N GLU A 331 17.13 0.05 18.51
CA GLU A 331 16.09 1.04 18.32
C GLU A 331 16.02 1.48 16.86
N ILE A 332 14.80 1.65 16.38
CA ILE A 332 14.49 2.39 15.16
C ILE A 332 13.78 3.66 15.58
N ARG A 333 14.13 4.79 14.98
CA ARG A 333 13.53 6.07 15.30
C ARG A 333 13.12 6.80 14.02
N LEU A 334 11.93 7.39 14.05
CA LEU A 334 11.49 8.34 13.04
C LEU A 334 11.55 9.74 13.61
N VAL A 335 12.19 10.66 12.90
CA VAL A 335 12.30 12.07 13.27
C VAL A 335 11.64 12.92 12.21
N PHE A 336 10.87 13.90 12.62
CA PHE A 336 10.04 14.76 11.77
C PHE A 336 10.59 16.20 11.78
N PRO A 337 11.34 16.60 10.73
CA PRO A 337 11.99 17.92 10.70
C PRO A 337 11.03 19.10 10.50
N SER A 338 9.82 18.85 9.95
CA SER A 338 8.83 19.90 9.70
C SER A 338 8.20 20.42 10.98
N ASP A 339 7.74 21.68 10.95
CA ASP A 339 7.12 22.36 12.11
C ASP A 339 5.86 21.65 12.60
N ALA A 340 5.12 21.02 11.70
CA ALA A 340 3.92 20.24 12.01
C ALA A 340 3.65 19.19 10.94
N GLY A 341 2.91 18.15 11.32
CA GLY A 341 2.48 17.12 10.37
C GLY A 341 1.78 15.94 11.01
N SER A 342 1.35 15.03 10.15
CA SER A 342 0.74 13.76 10.52
C SER A 342 1.04 12.72 9.46
N ILE A 343 1.44 11.52 9.91
CA ILE A 343 1.60 10.33 9.07
C ILE A 343 0.85 9.15 9.67
N MET A 344 0.53 8.22 8.81
CA MET A 344 0.05 6.88 9.16
C MET A 344 1.17 5.88 8.88
N LEU A 345 1.49 5.05 9.87
CA LEU A 345 2.50 4.00 9.78
C LEU A 345 1.83 2.64 9.96
N ARG A 346 2.08 1.72 9.03
CA ARG A 346 1.61 0.34 9.10
C ARG A 346 2.64 -0.55 9.76
N GLU A 347 3.85 -0.57 9.19
CA GLU A 347 4.90 -1.48 9.63
C GLU A 347 6.31 -1.00 9.26
N ILE A 348 7.29 -1.61 9.93
CA ILE A 348 8.71 -1.49 9.62
C ILE A 348 9.27 -2.91 9.60
N GLN A 349 9.90 -3.28 8.52
CA GLN A 349 10.43 -4.63 8.28
C GLN A 349 11.87 -4.59 7.74
N ALA A 350 12.56 -5.72 7.78
CA ALA A 350 13.84 -5.92 7.08
C ALA A 350 13.75 -7.16 6.17
N PHE A 351 14.23 -7.05 4.93
CA PHE A 351 14.21 -8.15 3.95
C PHE A 351 15.51 -8.22 3.13
#